data_53146736e443541aa9812e366c9f988a
#
_entry.id   53146736e443541aa9812e366c9f988a
#
_cell.length_a   1.000
_cell.length_b   1.000
_cell.length_c   1.000
_cell.angle_alpha   90.00
_cell.angle_beta   90.00
_cell.angle_gamma   90.00
#
_symmetry.space_group_name_H-M   'P 1'
#
loop_
_entity.id
_entity.type
_entity.pdbx_description
1 polymer ?
#
loop_
_entity_poly.entity_id
_entity_poly.type
_entity_poly.pdbx_seq_one_letter_code
_entity_poly.pdbx_strand_id
1 'polypeptide(L)'
;MSLPQKPRVIALANQKGGVGKTTTAINLGTALAATGEEVLVVDLDPQGNASTGLGIDRKSRAVSTYDLLLGEAPLREVALPTAVPNLSVAPSTLDLLGVELEIAAMSDRNFRLRQALAAARGSANGRTFSYVLVDCPPSLNLLTINAMAAAHSVLVPLQCEFFALEGLSQLLHTVEQVKQSLNPELSIHGIVLTMFDSRNSLSGQVVADVRAHMGSAVYDTVIPRNVRVSEAPSHGKPVLLYDFKSTGSQAYLRLAAEIIQRERSLRAA
;
A
#
# COMPACT_ATOMS: atom_id res chain seq x y z
N MET A 1 30.17 9.49 0.79
CA MET A 1 29.14 8.44 0.78
C MET A 1 27.97 8.98 1.59
N SER A 2 26.84 9.31 0.96
CA SER A 2 25.61 9.66 1.67
C SER A 2 25.14 8.42 2.44
N LEU A 3 24.74 8.61 3.71
CA LEU A 3 24.14 7.54 4.50
C LEU A 3 22.93 6.96 3.71
N PRO A 4 22.73 5.64 3.72
CA PRO A 4 21.58 5.05 3.06
C PRO A 4 20.32 5.70 3.61
N GLN A 5 19.55 6.30 2.71
CA GLN A 5 18.32 6.99 3.07
C GLN A 5 17.31 5.94 3.59
N LYS A 6 16.70 6.20 4.76
CA LYS A 6 15.67 5.31 5.31
C LYS A 6 14.51 5.21 4.30
N PRO A 7 13.94 4.00 4.09
CA PRO A 7 12.82 3.85 3.17
C PRO A 7 11.61 4.67 3.61
N ARG A 8 10.88 5.20 2.65
CA ARG A 8 9.58 5.80 2.90
C ARG A 8 8.53 4.69 3.01
N VAL A 9 7.97 4.49 4.19
CA VAL A 9 6.92 3.49 4.45
C VAL A 9 5.55 4.15 4.31
N ILE A 10 4.71 3.64 3.41
CA ILE A 10 3.37 4.15 3.11
C ILE A 10 2.36 3.01 3.28
N ALA A 11 1.42 3.16 4.20
CA ALA A 11 0.31 2.22 4.37
C ALA A 11 -0.83 2.56 3.39
N LEU A 12 -1.32 1.57 2.65
CA LEU A 12 -2.51 1.72 1.82
C LEU A 12 -3.72 1.22 2.59
N ALA A 13 -4.52 2.12 3.13
CA ALA A 13 -5.61 1.79 4.03
C ALA A 13 -6.94 2.40 3.61
N ASN A 14 -8.01 1.61 3.77
CA ASN A 14 -9.40 2.02 3.72
C ASN A 14 -10.23 0.87 4.31
N GLN A 15 -11.22 1.19 5.15
CA GLN A 15 -12.11 0.20 5.77
C GLN A 15 -12.99 -0.53 4.75
N LYS A 16 -13.31 0.13 3.65
CA LYS A 16 -14.16 -0.45 2.62
C LYS A 16 -13.41 -1.45 1.76
N GLY A 17 -13.98 -2.62 1.58
CA GLY A 17 -13.51 -3.61 0.62
C GLY A 17 -13.71 -3.14 -0.82
N GLY A 18 -12.85 -3.59 -1.74
CA GLY A 18 -13.02 -3.33 -3.16
C GLY A 18 -12.68 -1.93 -3.67
N VAL A 19 -12.20 -1.00 -2.82
CA VAL A 19 -11.84 0.38 -3.24
C VAL A 19 -10.52 0.50 -4.01
N GLY A 20 -9.82 -0.60 -4.23
CA GLY A 20 -8.59 -0.64 -5.01
C GLY A 20 -7.30 -0.49 -4.20
N LYS A 21 -7.28 -0.83 -2.89
CA LYS A 21 -6.05 -0.85 -2.07
C LYS A 21 -4.97 -1.72 -2.70
N THR A 22 -5.22 -3.01 -2.79
CA THR A 22 -4.32 -4.00 -3.39
C THR A 22 -3.93 -3.65 -4.83
N THR A 23 -4.91 -3.25 -5.63
CA THR A 23 -4.68 -2.81 -7.01
C THR A 23 -3.73 -1.62 -7.06
N THR A 24 -3.87 -0.67 -6.13
CA THR A 24 -2.98 0.48 -6.02
C THR A 24 -1.59 0.06 -5.51
N ALA A 25 -1.49 -0.82 -4.51
CA ALA A 25 -0.19 -1.32 -4.01
C ALA A 25 0.63 -1.96 -5.14
N ILE A 26 0.01 -2.86 -5.92
CA ILE A 26 0.64 -3.54 -7.06
C ILE A 26 1.11 -2.54 -8.12
N ASN A 27 0.21 -1.69 -8.59
CA ASN A 27 0.46 -0.88 -9.78
C ASN A 27 1.25 0.39 -9.48
N LEU A 28 1.05 1.00 -8.31
CA LEU A 28 1.91 2.08 -7.81
C LEU A 28 3.32 1.57 -7.54
N GLY A 29 3.46 0.41 -6.86
CA GLY A 29 4.75 -0.22 -6.61
C GLY A 29 5.51 -0.47 -7.92
N THR A 30 4.82 -0.99 -8.93
CA THR A 30 5.38 -1.20 -10.27
C THR A 30 5.77 0.12 -10.94
N ALA A 31 4.93 1.16 -10.84
CA ALA A 31 5.21 2.46 -11.45
C ALA A 31 6.40 3.17 -10.78
N LEU A 32 6.54 3.08 -9.45
CA LEU A 32 7.70 3.59 -8.72
C LEU A 32 8.98 2.82 -9.11
N ALA A 33 8.92 1.49 -9.18
CA ALA A 33 10.03 0.67 -9.61
C ALA A 33 10.49 0.99 -11.05
N ALA A 34 9.55 1.30 -11.94
CA ALA A 34 9.84 1.73 -13.31
C ALA A 34 10.60 3.07 -13.39
N THR A 35 10.58 3.90 -12.35
CA THR A 35 11.39 5.13 -12.27
C THR A 35 12.79 4.90 -11.69
N GLY A 36 13.14 3.65 -11.39
CA GLY A 36 14.45 3.27 -10.83
C GLY A 36 14.47 3.19 -9.30
N GLU A 37 13.33 3.38 -8.63
CA GLU A 37 13.24 3.24 -7.18
C GLU A 37 13.22 1.75 -6.77
N GLU A 38 13.94 1.39 -5.72
CA GLU A 38 13.84 0.06 -5.11
C GLU A 38 12.61 0.00 -4.20
N VAL A 39 11.66 -0.86 -4.53
CA VAL A 39 10.33 -0.91 -3.88
C VAL A 39 10.06 -2.27 -3.26
N LEU A 40 9.52 -2.25 -2.04
CA LEU A 40 8.96 -3.42 -1.38
C LEU A 40 7.44 -3.24 -1.23
N VAL A 41 6.66 -4.22 -1.66
CA VAL A 41 5.25 -4.36 -1.28
C VAL A 41 5.18 -5.35 -0.12
N VAL A 42 4.57 -4.95 0.99
CA VAL A 42 4.26 -5.82 2.13
C VAL A 42 2.77 -6.15 2.06
N ASP A 43 2.44 -7.39 1.77
CA ASP A 43 1.05 -7.86 1.72
C ASP A 43 0.62 -8.27 3.13
N LEU A 44 -0.29 -7.49 3.74
CA LEU A 44 -0.88 -7.79 5.06
C LEU A 44 -2.34 -8.24 4.98
N ASP A 45 -2.87 -8.45 3.78
CA ASP A 45 -4.20 -9.04 3.65
C ASP A 45 -4.06 -10.58 3.65
N PRO A 46 -4.73 -11.31 4.56
CA PRO A 46 -4.71 -12.77 4.59
C PRO A 46 -5.14 -13.43 3.28
N GLN A 47 -5.88 -12.71 2.42
CA GLN A 47 -6.26 -13.22 1.10
C GLN A 47 -5.07 -13.31 0.12
N GLY A 48 -3.97 -12.61 0.37
CA GLY A 48 -2.75 -12.67 -0.42
C GLY A 48 -2.93 -12.17 -1.87
N ASN A 49 -3.81 -11.18 -2.05
CA ASN A 49 -4.15 -10.68 -3.38
C ASN A 49 -3.00 -9.86 -4.02
N ALA A 50 -2.25 -9.10 -3.23
CA ALA A 50 -1.07 -8.40 -3.74
C ALA A 50 0.01 -9.39 -4.18
N SER A 51 0.24 -10.41 -3.38
CA SER A 51 1.17 -11.50 -3.69
C SER A 51 0.81 -12.20 -5.00
N THR A 52 -0.48 -12.56 -5.18
CA THR A 52 -0.98 -13.20 -6.40
C THR A 52 -0.86 -12.28 -7.61
N GLY A 53 -1.25 -11.02 -7.46
CA GLY A 53 -1.19 -10.03 -8.55
C GLY A 53 0.23 -9.65 -8.98
N LEU A 54 1.23 -9.90 -8.14
CA LEU A 54 2.66 -9.77 -8.44
C LEU A 54 3.30 -11.09 -8.94
N GLY A 55 2.48 -12.12 -9.17
CA GLY A 55 2.92 -13.39 -9.77
C GLY A 55 3.58 -14.36 -8.80
N ILE A 56 3.42 -14.18 -7.49
CA ILE A 56 3.94 -15.12 -6.49
C ILE A 56 2.91 -16.23 -6.25
N ASP A 57 3.22 -17.43 -6.67
CA ASP A 57 2.38 -18.60 -6.45
C ASP A 57 2.23 -18.92 -4.96
N ARG A 58 1.07 -19.49 -4.57
CA ARG A 58 0.83 -19.89 -3.16
C ARG A 58 1.88 -20.88 -2.65
N LYS A 59 2.37 -21.78 -3.50
CA LYS A 59 3.42 -22.75 -3.15
C LYS A 59 4.78 -22.10 -2.84
N SER A 60 5.02 -20.91 -3.36
CA SER A 60 6.26 -20.16 -3.15
C SER A 60 6.23 -19.28 -1.91
N ARG A 61 5.14 -19.30 -1.13
CA ARG A 61 4.95 -18.48 0.09
C ARG A 61 5.18 -19.30 1.36
N ALA A 62 6.20 -20.17 1.35
CA ALA A 62 6.53 -21.01 2.52
C ALA A 62 6.93 -20.17 3.74
N VAL A 63 7.53 -19.00 3.51
CA VAL A 63 7.80 -17.98 4.52
C VAL A 63 7.07 -16.71 4.08
N SER A 64 6.35 -16.08 4.99
CA SER A 64 5.39 -15.03 4.67
C SER A 64 5.41 -13.87 5.67
N THR A 65 4.53 -12.91 5.49
CA THR A 65 4.31 -11.82 6.45
C THR A 65 3.79 -12.31 7.80
N TYR A 66 3.23 -13.51 7.88
CA TYR A 66 2.89 -14.17 9.14
C TYR A 66 4.16 -14.40 9.97
N ASP A 67 5.16 -15.10 9.43
CA ASP A 67 6.43 -15.39 10.10
C ASP A 67 7.19 -14.09 10.44
N LEU A 68 7.08 -13.08 9.56
CA LEU A 68 7.67 -11.77 9.80
C LEU A 68 7.07 -11.07 11.04
N LEU A 69 5.75 -11.11 11.20
CA LEU A 69 5.07 -10.49 12.33
C LEU A 69 5.30 -11.25 13.64
N LEU A 70 5.42 -12.56 13.61
CA LEU A 70 5.81 -13.37 14.78
C LEU A 70 7.28 -13.19 15.15
N GLY A 71 8.12 -12.70 14.21
CA GLY A 71 9.56 -12.56 14.39
C GLY A 71 10.30 -13.88 14.19
N GLU A 72 9.68 -14.85 13.56
CA GLU A 72 10.23 -16.18 13.24
C GLU A 72 11.12 -16.15 12.01
N ALA A 73 10.86 -15.19 11.09
CA ALA A 73 11.69 -14.98 9.92
C ALA A 73 12.04 -13.49 9.73
N PRO A 74 13.31 -13.17 9.40
CA PRO A 74 13.71 -11.82 9.07
C PRO A 74 13.24 -11.43 7.66
N LEU A 75 13.08 -10.12 7.40
CA LEU A 75 12.61 -9.61 6.10
C LEU A 75 13.38 -10.16 4.89
N ARG A 76 14.68 -10.42 5.02
CA ARG A 76 15.51 -10.96 3.93
C ARG A 76 15.08 -12.36 3.46
N GLU A 77 14.43 -13.13 4.34
CA GLU A 77 13.93 -14.48 4.03
C GLU A 77 12.50 -14.43 3.50
N VAL A 78 11.74 -13.41 3.90
CA VAL A 78 10.34 -13.21 3.49
C VAL A 78 10.25 -12.49 2.15
N ALA A 79 11.10 -11.48 1.89
CA ALA A 79 11.02 -10.68 0.69
C ALA A 79 11.45 -11.45 -0.56
N LEU A 80 10.53 -11.63 -1.49
CA LEU A 80 10.73 -12.31 -2.77
C LEU A 80 10.85 -11.30 -3.91
N PRO A 81 11.74 -11.51 -4.88
CA PRO A 81 11.77 -10.72 -6.10
C PRO A 81 10.51 -11.01 -6.95
N THR A 82 10.06 -10.01 -7.68
CA THR A 82 8.96 -10.17 -8.65
C THR A 82 9.49 -10.17 -10.09
N ALA A 83 8.58 -10.38 -11.06
CA ALA A 83 8.91 -10.22 -12.48
C ALA A 83 9.19 -8.75 -12.89
N VAL A 84 8.88 -7.79 -12.02
CA VAL A 84 9.18 -6.37 -12.23
C VAL A 84 10.55 -6.05 -11.65
N PRO A 85 11.51 -5.54 -12.45
CA PRO A 85 12.78 -5.08 -11.93
C PRO A 85 12.59 -4.05 -10.79
N ASN A 86 13.44 -4.10 -9.76
CA ASN A 86 13.42 -3.21 -8.59
C ASN A 86 12.16 -3.32 -7.71
N LEU A 87 11.29 -4.33 -7.94
CA LEU A 87 10.11 -4.58 -7.11
C LEU A 87 10.23 -5.94 -6.42
N SER A 88 10.15 -5.93 -5.10
CA SER A 88 10.05 -7.11 -4.26
C SER A 88 8.71 -7.14 -3.53
N VAL A 89 8.30 -8.32 -3.06
CA VAL A 89 7.08 -8.48 -2.24
C VAL A 89 7.38 -9.37 -1.03
N ALA A 90 6.91 -8.97 0.14
CA ALA A 90 6.75 -9.83 1.30
C ALA A 90 5.34 -10.44 1.22
N PRO A 91 5.22 -11.73 0.85
CA PRO A 91 3.93 -12.32 0.51
C PRO A 91 3.11 -12.68 1.75
N SER A 92 1.80 -12.77 1.56
CA SER A 92 0.83 -13.17 2.57
C SER A 92 0.27 -14.55 2.34
N THR A 93 -0.13 -15.20 3.45
CA THR A 93 -0.88 -16.46 3.47
C THR A 93 -2.11 -16.33 4.37
N LEU A 94 -2.99 -17.33 4.33
CA LEU A 94 -4.16 -17.40 5.21
C LEU A 94 -3.79 -17.50 6.70
N ASP A 95 -2.56 -17.90 7.02
CA ASP A 95 -2.06 -18.01 8.40
C ASP A 95 -2.12 -16.67 9.13
N LEU A 96 -2.05 -15.53 8.39
CA LEU A 96 -2.28 -14.20 8.96
C LEU A 96 -3.63 -14.03 9.69
N LEU A 97 -4.63 -14.88 9.43
CA LEU A 97 -5.88 -14.89 10.20
C LEU A 97 -5.64 -15.27 11.67
N GLY A 98 -4.64 -16.10 11.94
CA GLY A 98 -4.26 -16.52 13.30
C GLY A 98 -3.39 -15.50 14.05
N VAL A 99 -2.70 -14.63 13.34
CA VAL A 99 -1.69 -13.73 13.91
C VAL A 99 -2.23 -12.87 15.06
N GLU A 100 -3.46 -12.40 14.94
CA GLU A 100 -4.08 -11.54 15.98
C GLU A 100 -4.22 -12.26 17.33
N LEU A 101 -4.53 -13.57 17.31
CA LEU A 101 -4.64 -14.38 18.51
C LEU A 101 -3.25 -14.66 19.11
N GLU A 102 -2.28 -14.95 18.26
CA GLU A 102 -0.94 -15.35 18.69
C GLU A 102 -0.16 -14.19 19.30
N ILE A 103 -0.26 -12.99 18.72
CA ILE A 103 0.43 -11.83 19.27
C ILE A 103 -0.40 -11.03 20.29
N ALA A 104 -1.65 -11.42 20.57
CA ALA A 104 -2.56 -10.67 21.44
C ALA A 104 -1.98 -10.40 22.85
N ALA A 105 -1.25 -11.36 23.41
CA ALA A 105 -0.62 -11.25 24.73
C ALA A 105 0.73 -10.50 24.72
N MET A 106 1.29 -10.19 23.56
CA MET A 106 2.56 -9.49 23.45
C MET A 106 2.40 -8.00 23.74
N SER A 107 3.27 -7.42 24.55
CA SER A 107 3.26 -6.00 24.89
C SER A 107 3.54 -5.11 23.69
N ASP A 108 4.25 -5.62 22.68
CA ASP A 108 4.66 -4.95 21.45
C ASP A 108 3.81 -5.33 20.23
N ARG A 109 2.65 -5.96 20.43
CA ARG A 109 1.76 -6.47 19.37
C ARG A 109 1.43 -5.44 18.27
N ASN A 110 1.39 -4.17 18.61
CA ASN A 110 1.09 -3.09 17.66
C ASN A 110 2.32 -2.67 16.83
N PHE A 111 3.52 -3.12 17.18
CA PHE A 111 4.79 -2.65 16.60
C PHE A 111 5.59 -3.74 15.89
N ARG A 112 5.02 -4.93 15.70
CA ARG A 112 5.71 -6.09 15.10
C ARG A 112 6.26 -5.77 13.71
N LEU A 113 5.46 -5.18 12.84
CA LEU A 113 5.91 -4.77 11.50
C LEU A 113 6.98 -3.67 11.57
N ARG A 114 6.79 -2.67 12.45
CA ARG A 114 7.79 -1.59 12.65
C ARG A 114 9.14 -2.15 13.07
N GLN A 115 9.16 -3.09 13.99
CA GLN A 115 10.38 -3.76 14.47
C GLN A 115 11.05 -4.58 13.36
N ALA A 116 10.27 -5.35 12.60
CA ALA A 116 10.78 -6.16 11.50
C ALA A 116 11.43 -5.30 10.40
N LEU A 117 10.78 -4.18 10.01
CA LEU A 117 11.33 -3.24 9.03
C LEU A 117 12.57 -2.51 9.57
N ALA A 118 12.58 -2.13 10.85
CA ALA A 118 13.72 -1.48 11.50
C ALA A 118 14.92 -2.43 11.62
N ALA A 119 14.71 -3.70 11.99
CA ALA A 119 15.75 -4.73 12.07
C ALA A 119 16.40 -4.98 10.71
N ALA A 120 15.64 -4.93 9.63
CA ALA A 120 16.11 -5.06 8.26
C ALA A 120 16.86 -3.81 7.77
N ARG A 121 16.85 -2.69 8.52
CA ARG A 121 17.41 -1.40 8.11
C ARG A 121 16.91 -0.96 6.72
N GLY A 122 15.69 -1.33 6.36
CA GLY A 122 15.10 -1.05 5.05
C GLY A 122 15.75 -1.80 3.88
N SER A 123 16.41 -2.92 4.15
CA SER A 123 17.08 -3.70 3.09
C SER A 123 16.76 -5.19 3.20
N ALA A 124 16.74 -5.87 2.05
CA ALA A 124 16.69 -7.31 1.96
C ALA A 124 17.42 -7.77 0.69
N ASN A 125 18.09 -8.93 0.77
CA ASN A 125 18.77 -9.57 -0.37
C ASN A 125 19.74 -8.64 -1.11
N GLY A 126 20.48 -7.78 -0.37
CA GLY A 126 21.44 -6.82 -0.92
C GLY A 126 20.82 -5.57 -1.55
N ARG A 127 19.49 -5.40 -1.49
CA ARG A 127 18.76 -4.22 -1.97
C ARG A 127 18.36 -3.34 -0.80
N THR A 128 18.53 -2.04 -0.93
CA THR A 128 18.03 -1.04 0.03
C THR A 128 16.82 -0.39 -0.58
N PHE A 129 15.67 -0.53 0.06
CA PHE A 129 14.40 0.00 -0.46
C PHE A 129 14.32 1.52 -0.29
N SER A 130 13.86 2.20 -1.33
CA SER A 130 13.46 3.61 -1.29
C SER A 130 12.04 3.76 -0.75
N TYR A 131 11.16 2.82 -1.15
CA TYR A 131 9.76 2.79 -0.75
C TYR A 131 9.36 1.42 -0.21
N VAL A 132 8.53 1.43 0.83
CA VAL A 132 7.81 0.26 1.34
C VAL A 132 6.31 0.60 1.29
N LEU A 133 5.56 -0.12 0.47
CA LEU A 133 4.11 0.00 0.35
C LEU A 133 3.46 -1.15 1.12
N VAL A 134 2.65 -0.84 2.12
CA VAL A 134 1.97 -1.85 2.94
C VAL A 134 0.52 -1.96 2.50
N ASP A 135 0.15 -3.08 1.88
CA ASP A 135 -1.24 -3.37 1.49
C ASP A 135 -2.03 -3.88 2.69
N CYS A 136 -3.01 -3.11 3.15
CA CYS A 136 -3.80 -3.40 4.34
C CYS A 136 -5.10 -4.15 4.00
N PRO A 137 -5.56 -5.07 4.87
CA PRO A 137 -6.89 -5.69 4.75
C PRO A 137 -8.02 -4.65 4.83
N PRO A 138 -9.26 -5.01 4.41
CA PRO A 138 -10.41 -4.13 4.48
C PRO A 138 -11.03 -4.06 5.90
N SER A 139 -10.19 -3.90 6.90
CA SER A 139 -10.61 -3.83 8.31
C SER A 139 -9.63 -2.98 9.10
N LEU A 140 -10.08 -2.35 10.18
CA LEU A 140 -9.21 -1.63 11.12
C LEU A 140 -8.82 -2.54 12.29
N ASN A 141 -8.31 -3.72 11.96
CA ASN A 141 -7.83 -4.72 12.89
C ASN A 141 -6.36 -4.50 13.26
N LEU A 142 -5.79 -5.44 14.02
CA LEU A 142 -4.41 -5.38 14.49
C LEU A 142 -3.39 -5.32 13.33
N LEU A 143 -3.66 -5.95 12.18
CA LEU A 143 -2.79 -5.89 11.00
C LEU A 143 -2.71 -4.47 10.44
N THR A 144 -3.86 -3.80 10.29
CA THR A 144 -3.91 -2.40 9.84
C THR A 144 -3.27 -1.46 10.86
N ILE A 145 -3.44 -1.71 12.16
CA ILE A 145 -2.75 -0.94 13.21
C ILE A 145 -1.24 -1.13 13.12
N ASN A 146 -0.74 -2.35 12.89
CA ASN A 146 0.69 -2.60 12.66
C ASN A 146 1.22 -1.85 11.42
N ALA A 147 0.45 -1.83 10.33
CA ALA A 147 0.81 -1.06 9.15
C ALA A 147 0.94 0.44 9.45
N MET A 148 -0.05 1.03 10.14
CA MET A 148 -0.06 2.46 10.50
C MET A 148 1.02 2.79 11.53
N ALA A 149 1.29 1.91 12.50
CA ALA A 149 2.35 2.10 13.49
C ALA A 149 3.75 2.05 12.86
N ALA A 150 3.93 1.32 11.76
CA ALA A 150 5.18 1.24 11.01
C ALA A 150 5.33 2.33 9.93
N ALA A 151 4.23 2.92 9.48
CA ALA A 151 4.22 3.84 8.34
C ALA A 151 4.63 5.28 8.73
N HIS A 152 5.20 6.00 7.78
CA HIS A 152 5.37 7.44 7.85
C HIS A 152 4.08 8.16 7.42
N SER A 153 3.30 7.52 6.53
CA SER A 153 2.05 8.12 6.06
C SER A 153 1.07 7.08 5.51
N VAL A 154 -0.20 7.49 5.41
CA VAL A 154 -1.29 6.68 4.86
C VAL A 154 -1.70 7.24 3.49
N LEU A 155 -1.63 6.43 2.46
CA LEU A 155 -2.26 6.66 1.16
C LEU A 155 -3.66 6.03 1.19
N VAL A 156 -4.68 6.82 0.83
CA VAL A 156 -6.08 6.40 0.91
C VAL A 156 -6.67 6.22 -0.49
N PRO A 157 -6.74 5.00 -1.03
CA PRO A 157 -7.54 4.72 -2.21
C PRO A 157 -9.03 4.88 -1.87
N LEU A 158 -9.75 5.73 -2.62
CA LEU A 158 -11.13 6.06 -2.39
C LEU A 158 -11.94 5.89 -3.68
N GLN A 159 -12.89 4.97 -3.68
CA GLN A 159 -13.75 4.74 -4.83
C GLN A 159 -14.74 5.90 -5.00
N CYS A 160 -14.94 6.36 -6.26
CA CYS A 160 -15.88 7.44 -6.60
C CYS A 160 -17.33 6.96 -6.54
N GLU A 161 -17.88 6.80 -5.32
CA GLU A 161 -19.25 6.35 -5.07
C GLU A 161 -19.87 7.08 -3.86
N PHE A 162 -21.19 6.95 -3.69
CA PHE A 162 -22.01 7.77 -2.78
C PHE A 162 -21.51 7.81 -1.33
N PHE A 163 -21.10 6.68 -0.75
CA PHE A 163 -20.62 6.61 0.65
C PHE A 163 -19.11 6.89 0.83
N ALA A 164 -18.47 7.50 -0.16
CA ALA A 164 -17.02 7.73 -0.12
C ALA A 164 -16.59 8.59 1.08
N LEU A 165 -17.27 9.70 1.33
CA LEU A 165 -16.92 10.64 2.42
C LEU A 165 -17.16 10.06 3.82
N GLU A 166 -18.19 9.24 4.01
CA GLU A 166 -18.48 8.60 5.30
C GLU A 166 -17.36 7.63 5.68
N GLY A 167 -16.97 6.72 4.77
CA GLY A 167 -15.86 5.80 5.01
C GLY A 167 -14.52 6.51 5.20
N LEU A 168 -14.31 7.63 4.50
CA LEU A 168 -13.12 8.46 4.66
C LEU A 168 -13.06 9.07 6.07
N SER A 169 -14.15 9.62 6.58
CA SER A 169 -14.21 10.23 7.92
C SER A 169 -13.84 9.24 9.03
N GLN A 170 -14.35 8.00 8.93
CA GLN A 170 -14.02 6.94 9.89
C GLN A 170 -12.54 6.56 9.85
N LEU A 171 -11.96 6.46 8.65
CA LEU A 171 -10.53 6.19 8.49
C LEU A 171 -9.67 7.31 9.07
N LEU A 172 -10.00 8.57 8.78
CA LEU A 172 -9.27 9.74 9.31
C LEU A 172 -9.29 9.76 10.84
N HIS A 173 -10.43 9.45 11.45
CA HIS A 173 -10.53 9.32 12.92
C HIS A 173 -9.58 8.22 13.44
N THR A 174 -9.52 7.07 12.79
CA THR A 174 -8.59 6.00 13.20
C THR A 174 -7.13 6.40 13.03
N VAL A 175 -6.78 7.07 11.94
CA VAL A 175 -5.42 7.58 11.73
C VAL A 175 -5.04 8.54 12.85
N GLU A 176 -5.94 9.44 13.25
CA GLU A 176 -5.70 10.36 14.36
C GLU A 176 -5.51 9.63 15.70
N GLN A 177 -6.31 8.58 16.00
CA GLN A 177 -6.12 7.75 17.19
C GLN A 177 -4.75 7.06 17.21
N VAL A 178 -4.34 6.48 16.07
CA VAL A 178 -3.00 5.86 15.94
C VAL A 178 -1.91 6.89 16.11
N LYS A 179 -2.07 8.08 15.53
CA LYS A 179 -1.12 9.18 15.68
C LYS A 179 -0.95 9.59 17.15
N GLN A 180 -2.03 9.74 17.89
CA GLN A 180 -2.00 10.14 19.30
C GLN A 180 -1.41 9.08 20.23
N SER A 181 -1.60 7.79 19.93
CA SER A 181 -1.29 6.70 20.86
C SER A 181 -0.07 5.84 20.48
N LEU A 182 0.24 5.69 19.19
CA LEU A 182 1.21 4.71 18.71
C LEU A 182 2.30 5.32 17.80
N ASN A 183 1.94 6.29 16.96
CA ASN A 183 2.86 6.84 15.96
C ASN A 183 2.64 8.35 15.74
N PRO A 184 3.24 9.23 16.56
CA PRO A 184 3.03 10.69 16.47
C PRO A 184 3.43 11.31 15.12
N GLU A 185 4.30 10.64 14.36
CA GLU A 185 4.76 11.13 13.05
C GLU A 185 3.83 10.71 11.89
N LEU A 186 2.81 9.87 12.16
CA LEU A 186 1.88 9.41 11.14
C LEU A 186 1.11 10.58 10.52
N SER A 187 1.07 10.63 9.20
CA SER A 187 0.34 11.66 8.44
C SER A 187 -0.48 11.05 7.31
N ILE A 188 -1.44 11.79 6.77
CA ILE A 188 -2.08 11.42 5.52
C ILE A 188 -1.17 11.83 4.36
N HIS A 189 -0.71 10.86 3.57
CA HIS A 189 0.05 11.11 2.36
C HIS A 189 -0.80 11.76 1.27
N GLY A 190 -2.01 11.24 1.13
CA GLY A 190 -2.99 11.75 0.19
C GLY A 190 -4.12 10.76 -0.06
N ILE A 191 -5.13 11.25 -0.78
CA ILE A 191 -6.30 10.50 -1.20
C ILE A 191 -6.24 10.33 -2.71
N VAL A 192 -6.23 9.09 -3.20
CA VAL A 192 -6.31 8.77 -4.62
C VAL A 192 -7.71 8.29 -4.97
N LEU A 193 -8.36 9.03 -5.85
CA LEU A 193 -9.70 8.67 -6.35
C LEU A 193 -9.58 7.53 -7.35
N THR A 194 -10.35 6.46 -7.13
CA THR A 194 -10.27 5.22 -7.90
C THR A 194 -11.59 4.88 -8.57
N MET A 195 -11.52 4.02 -9.59
CA MET A 195 -12.67 3.52 -10.34
C MET A 195 -13.58 4.63 -10.87
N PHE A 196 -12.99 5.75 -11.23
CA PHE A 196 -13.70 6.87 -11.83
C PHE A 196 -14.30 6.46 -13.19
N ASP A 197 -15.59 6.67 -13.35
CA ASP A 197 -16.28 6.46 -14.63
C ASP A 197 -16.87 7.80 -15.10
N SER A 198 -16.28 8.36 -16.16
CA SER A 198 -16.70 9.65 -16.73
C SER A 198 -18.13 9.63 -17.32
N ARG A 199 -18.70 8.43 -17.56
CA ARG A 199 -20.08 8.27 -18.06
C ARG A 199 -21.10 8.35 -16.92
N ASN A 200 -20.63 8.26 -15.65
CA ASN A 200 -21.47 8.33 -14.47
C ASN A 200 -21.34 9.71 -13.81
N SER A 201 -22.43 10.50 -13.85
CA SER A 201 -22.46 11.85 -13.25
C SER A 201 -22.18 11.84 -11.74
N LEU A 202 -22.57 10.78 -11.03
CA LEU A 202 -22.28 10.62 -9.60
C LEU A 202 -20.77 10.55 -9.33
N SER A 203 -20.00 9.87 -10.19
CA SER A 203 -18.54 9.84 -10.04
C SER A 203 -17.92 11.25 -10.09
N GLY A 204 -18.42 12.11 -10.99
CA GLY A 204 -17.97 13.51 -11.08
C GLY A 204 -18.34 14.33 -9.85
N GLN A 205 -19.56 14.16 -9.32
CA GLN A 205 -20.01 14.83 -8.10
C GLN A 205 -19.17 14.42 -6.88
N VAL A 206 -18.92 13.12 -6.69
CA VAL A 206 -18.06 12.61 -5.61
C VAL A 206 -16.64 13.18 -5.70
N VAL A 207 -16.06 13.26 -6.90
CA VAL A 207 -14.74 13.88 -7.10
C VAL A 207 -14.75 15.34 -6.65
N ALA A 208 -15.77 16.11 -7.04
CA ALA A 208 -15.90 17.52 -6.66
C ALA A 208 -16.06 17.69 -5.15
N ASP A 209 -16.92 16.87 -4.51
CA ASP A 209 -17.18 16.91 -3.09
C ASP A 209 -15.94 16.53 -2.27
N VAL A 210 -15.24 15.46 -2.63
CA VAL A 210 -14.01 15.05 -1.94
C VAL A 210 -12.95 16.13 -2.06
N ARG A 211 -12.75 16.72 -3.24
CA ARG A 211 -11.80 17.82 -3.44
C ARG A 211 -12.17 19.07 -2.67
N ALA A 212 -13.46 19.40 -2.60
CA ALA A 212 -13.93 20.57 -1.82
C ALA A 212 -13.66 20.42 -0.32
N HIS A 213 -13.80 19.19 0.22
CA HIS A 213 -13.60 18.93 1.66
C HIS A 213 -12.16 18.67 2.04
N MET A 214 -11.37 18.00 1.17
CA MET A 214 -10.02 17.53 1.49
C MET A 214 -8.91 18.35 0.84
N GLY A 215 -9.24 19.27 -0.08
CA GLY A 215 -8.31 20.20 -0.70
C GLY A 215 -7.07 19.54 -1.29
N SER A 216 -5.90 20.03 -0.91
CA SER A 216 -4.60 19.56 -1.41
C SER A 216 -4.23 18.14 -0.97
N ALA A 217 -4.96 17.53 -0.03
CA ALA A 217 -4.75 16.14 0.32
C ALA A 217 -5.18 15.19 -0.81
N VAL A 218 -6.07 15.61 -1.74
CA VAL A 218 -6.49 14.79 -2.87
C VAL A 218 -5.47 14.91 -3.99
N TYR A 219 -5.06 13.75 -4.57
CA TYR A 219 -4.22 13.73 -5.74
C TYR A 219 -4.95 14.28 -6.97
N ASP A 220 -4.23 14.98 -7.84
CA ASP A 220 -4.78 15.43 -9.13
C ASP A 220 -5.07 14.24 -10.03
N THR A 221 -4.20 13.22 -9.95
CA THR A 221 -4.37 11.96 -10.67
C THR A 221 -5.57 11.18 -10.15
N VAL A 222 -6.48 10.81 -11.06
CA VAL A 222 -7.63 9.94 -10.82
C VAL A 222 -7.42 8.62 -11.56
N ILE A 223 -7.66 7.48 -10.89
CA ILE A 223 -7.56 6.16 -11.50
C ILE A 223 -8.91 5.80 -12.13
N PRO A 224 -8.98 5.64 -13.46
CA PRO A 224 -10.22 5.35 -14.13
C PRO A 224 -10.66 3.90 -13.88
N ARG A 225 -11.97 3.63 -13.98
CA ARG A 225 -12.49 2.26 -14.11
C ARG A 225 -11.95 1.69 -15.41
N ASN A 226 -11.20 0.59 -15.33
CA ASN A 226 -10.49 0.03 -16.47
C ASN A 226 -10.45 -1.50 -16.39
N VAL A 227 -10.95 -2.18 -17.44
CA VAL A 227 -11.01 -3.65 -17.50
C VAL A 227 -9.62 -4.26 -17.42
N ARG A 228 -8.60 -3.66 -18.06
CA ARG A 228 -7.23 -4.18 -18.03
C ARG A 228 -6.62 -4.20 -16.64
N VAL A 229 -6.94 -3.19 -15.80
CA VAL A 229 -6.54 -3.14 -14.39
C VAL A 229 -7.17 -4.30 -13.61
N SER A 230 -8.42 -4.66 -13.92
CA SER A 230 -9.12 -5.75 -13.24
C SER A 230 -8.67 -7.13 -13.72
N GLU A 231 -8.31 -7.28 -14.99
CA GLU A 231 -7.87 -8.55 -15.58
C GLU A 231 -6.42 -8.91 -15.21
N ALA A 232 -5.52 -7.94 -15.17
CA ALA A 232 -4.08 -8.13 -15.01
C ALA A 232 -3.71 -9.05 -13.82
N PRO A 233 -4.33 -8.94 -12.61
CA PRO A 233 -4.03 -9.82 -11.48
C PRO A 233 -4.33 -11.29 -11.74
N SER A 234 -5.32 -11.64 -12.59
CA SER A 234 -5.62 -13.03 -12.95
C SER A 234 -4.51 -13.69 -13.78
N HIS A 235 -3.64 -12.86 -14.35
CA HIS A 235 -2.45 -13.29 -15.08
C HIS A 235 -1.16 -13.16 -14.24
N GLY A 236 -1.28 -12.84 -12.94
CA GLY A 236 -0.13 -12.62 -12.05
C GLY A 236 0.76 -11.45 -12.49
N LYS A 237 0.19 -10.44 -13.13
CA LYS A 237 0.94 -9.30 -13.70
C LYS A 237 0.33 -7.97 -13.26
N PRO A 238 1.16 -6.96 -12.90
CA PRO A 238 0.73 -5.58 -12.83
C PRO A 238 0.20 -5.09 -14.19
N VAL A 239 -0.72 -4.12 -14.18
CA VAL A 239 -1.30 -3.60 -15.43
C VAL A 239 -0.26 -2.97 -16.36
N LEU A 240 0.82 -2.42 -15.82
CA LEU A 240 1.92 -1.86 -16.61
C LEU A 240 2.65 -2.92 -17.47
N LEU A 241 2.71 -4.17 -17.00
CA LEU A 241 3.25 -5.29 -17.77
C LEU A 241 2.19 -5.99 -18.61
N TYR A 242 0.91 -5.92 -18.22
CA TYR A 242 -0.19 -6.55 -18.91
C TYR A 242 -0.65 -5.76 -20.14
N ASP A 243 -0.88 -4.45 -19.94
CA ASP A 243 -1.25 -3.51 -21.00
C ASP A 243 -0.74 -2.08 -20.69
N PHE A 244 0.49 -1.80 -21.10
CA PHE A 244 1.16 -0.53 -20.84
C PHE A 244 0.39 0.68 -21.38
N LYS A 245 -0.28 0.53 -22.54
CA LYS A 245 -1.00 1.63 -23.20
C LYS A 245 -2.38 1.92 -22.61
N SER A 246 -2.90 1.06 -21.74
CA SER A 246 -4.20 1.26 -21.13
C SER A 246 -4.24 2.54 -20.30
N THR A 247 -5.43 3.16 -20.22
CA THR A 247 -5.63 4.38 -19.43
C THR A 247 -5.34 4.15 -17.94
N GLY A 248 -5.54 2.94 -17.45
CA GLY A 248 -5.20 2.53 -16.09
C GLY A 248 -3.69 2.53 -15.84
N SER A 249 -2.89 1.92 -16.72
CA SER A 249 -1.42 1.96 -16.65
C SER A 249 -0.90 3.40 -16.63
N GLN A 250 -1.35 4.22 -17.55
CA GLN A 250 -0.93 5.62 -17.65
C GLN A 250 -1.33 6.43 -16.41
N ALA A 251 -2.47 6.13 -15.79
CA ALA A 251 -2.89 6.77 -14.55
C ALA A 251 -1.96 6.42 -13.38
N TYR A 252 -1.55 5.16 -13.22
CA TYR A 252 -0.61 4.78 -12.16
C TYR A 252 0.79 5.37 -12.37
N LEU A 253 1.26 5.53 -13.59
CA LEU A 253 2.51 6.25 -13.88
C LEU A 253 2.43 7.72 -13.46
N ARG A 254 1.31 8.41 -13.77
CA ARG A 254 1.09 9.79 -13.30
C ARG A 254 1.01 9.89 -11.78
N LEU A 255 0.32 8.94 -11.13
CA LEU A 255 0.24 8.90 -9.66
C LEU A 255 1.63 8.73 -9.04
N ALA A 256 2.47 7.84 -9.58
CA ALA A 256 3.84 7.66 -9.08
C ALA A 256 4.67 8.95 -9.22
N ALA A 257 4.57 9.64 -10.36
CA ALA A 257 5.25 10.91 -10.56
C ALA A 257 4.79 11.99 -9.55
N GLU A 258 3.50 12.07 -9.29
CA GLU A 258 2.91 13.00 -8.32
C GLU A 258 3.33 12.68 -6.88
N ILE A 259 3.40 11.39 -6.52
CA ILE A 259 3.90 10.93 -5.21
C ILE A 259 5.38 11.32 -5.04
N ILE A 260 6.22 11.04 -6.02
CA ILE A 260 7.65 11.41 -5.98
C ILE A 260 7.82 12.92 -5.81
N GLN A 261 7.03 13.72 -6.51
CA GLN A 261 7.07 15.18 -6.40
C GLN A 261 6.67 15.65 -4.99
N ARG A 262 5.59 15.11 -4.41
CA ARG A 262 5.17 15.42 -3.03
C ARG A 262 6.25 15.05 -2.01
N GLU A 263 6.85 13.86 -2.14
CA GLU A 263 7.92 13.41 -1.25
C GLU A 263 9.15 14.32 -1.34
N ARG A 264 9.52 14.79 -2.53
CA ARG A 264 10.61 15.76 -2.69
C ARG A 264 10.32 17.08 -2.00
N SER A 265 9.09 17.58 -2.09
CA SER A 265 8.66 18.80 -1.42
C SER A 265 8.67 18.67 0.10
N LEU A 266 8.22 17.51 0.64
CA LEU A 266 8.24 17.22 2.08
C LEU A 266 9.66 17.09 2.64
N ARG A 267 10.62 16.66 1.86
CA ARG A 267 12.03 16.56 2.27
C ARG A 267 12.78 17.90 2.17
N ALA A 268 12.25 18.84 1.42
CA ALA A 268 12.85 20.17 1.23
C ALA A 268 12.34 21.21 2.24
N ALA A 269 11.21 20.93 2.91
CA ALA A 269 10.61 21.76 3.96
C ALA A 269 11.11 21.37 5.35
#